data_3c920575a50eb08e107af49ccd40788d
#
_entry.id   3c920575a50eb08e107af49ccd40788d
#
_cell.length_a   1.000
_cell.length_b   1.000
_cell.length_c   1.000
_cell.angle_alpha   90.00
_cell.angle_beta   90.00
_cell.angle_gamma   90.00
#
_symmetry.space_group_name_H-M   'P 1'
#
loop_
_entity.id
_entity.type
_entity.pdbx_description
1 polymer ?
#
loop_
_entity_poly.entity_id
_entity_poly.type
_entity_poly.pdbx_seq_one_letter_code
_entity_poly.pdbx_strand_id
1 'polypeptide(L)'
;MVTTTSTPVEQQTTPENRVVLKGVSWSTFKALLADVGDDRTWRIAYDRGVLEIRMPLEEHEEPKRLIESFIEAIVDELEIELRSLGSLTLEREELSRAVEPDSCFYIQNESLVRGRNVNLPND
;
A
#
# COMPACT_ATOMS: atom_id res chain seq x y z
N MET A 1 -30.13 -0.88 10.92
CA MET A 1 -29.62 -0.26 10.96
C MET A 1 -28.96 0.26 11.48
N VAL A 2 -28.58 0.43 11.48
CA VAL A 2 -28.04 1.12 11.82
C VAL A 2 -27.30 1.52 12.09
N THR A 3 -27.05 1.41 12.35
CA THR A 3 -26.45 1.82 12.62
C THR A 3 -25.68 2.34 12.50
N THR A 4 -25.16 2.05 12.36
CA THR A 4 -24.47 2.79 11.93
C THR A 4 -24.06 3.96 12.49
N THR A 5 -24.13 4.17 13.15
CA THR A 5 -24.06 5.27 13.79
C THR A 5 -22.79 5.73 14.34
N SER A 6 -21.87 4.94 14.67
CA SER A 6 -20.55 5.32 15.11
C SER A 6 -19.73 5.89 14.00
N THR A 7 -20.19 5.75 12.83
CA THR A 7 -19.50 6.13 11.64
C THR A 7 -19.05 7.57 11.60
N PRO A 8 -19.82 8.54 12.04
CA PRO A 8 -19.39 9.92 11.92
C PRO A 8 -18.10 10.21 12.67
N VAL A 9 -17.90 9.54 13.79
CA VAL A 9 -16.70 9.77 14.58
C VAL A 9 -15.47 9.28 13.82
N GLU A 10 -15.60 8.12 13.22
CA GLU A 10 -14.47 7.55 12.48
C GLU A 10 -14.09 8.41 11.30
N GLN A 11 -15.07 8.93 10.62
CA GLN A 11 -14.79 9.76 9.46
C GLN A 11 -14.02 11.00 9.83
N GLN A 12 -14.29 11.54 10.99
CA GLN A 12 -13.64 12.76 11.42
C GLN A 12 -12.15 12.56 11.70
N THR A 13 -11.77 11.34 12.01
CA THR A 13 -10.38 11.07 12.31
C THR A 13 -9.58 10.62 11.11
N THR A 14 -10.23 10.40 9.97
CA THR A 14 -9.56 9.95 8.77
C THR A 14 -8.95 11.12 8.03
N PRO A 15 -7.63 11.16 7.84
CA PRO A 15 -6.97 12.28 7.17
C PRO A 15 -7.01 12.21 5.67
N GLU A 16 -7.66 11.21 5.07
CA GLU A 16 -7.71 11.01 3.64
C GLU A 16 -9.13 10.72 3.19
N ASN A 17 -9.41 11.03 1.94
CA ASN A 17 -10.66 10.62 1.31
C ASN A 17 -10.55 9.14 0.97
N ARG A 18 -11.62 8.41 1.25
CA ARG A 18 -11.59 6.97 1.12
C ARG A 18 -12.97 6.44 0.77
N VAL A 19 -13.02 5.47 -0.14
CA VAL A 19 -14.24 4.77 -0.52
C VAL A 19 -14.04 3.30 -0.25
N VAL A 20 -15.04 2.66 0.35
CA VAL A 20 -14.99 1.23 0.65
C VAL A 20 -16.16 0.56 -0.05
N LEU A 21 -15.89 -0.45 -0.86
CA LEU A 21 -16.87 -1.23 -1.57
C LEU A 21 -16.83 -2.66 -1.07
N LYS A 22 -17.98 -3.26 -0.84
CA LYS A 22 -18.06 -4.62 -0.35
C LYS A 22 -18.64 -5.52 -1.44
N GLY A 23 -18.34 -6.81 -1.34
CA GLY A 23 -18.85 -7.78 -2.31
C GLY A 23 -18.12 -7.74 -3.64
N VAL A 24 -16.90 -7.29 -3.67
CA VAL A 24 -16.08 -7.21 -4.88
C VAL A 24 -15.29 -8.49 -5.01
N SER A 25 -15.39 -9.17 -6.15
CA SER A 25 -14.64 -10.41 -6.36
C SER A 25 -13.17 -10.10 -6.63
N TRP A 26 -12.31 -11.10 -6.40
CA TRP A 26 -10.89 -10.99 -6.73
C TRP A 26 -10.70 -10.68 -8.22
N SER A 27 -11.48 -11.33 -9.09
CA SER A 27 -11.34 -11.09 -10.53
C SER A 27 -11.70 -9.66 -10.89
N THR A 28 -12.72 -9.08 -10.26
CA THR A 28 -13.07 -7.68 -10.49
C THR A 28 -11.95 -6.75 -9.99
N PHE A 29 -11.38 -7.04 -8.83
CA PHE A 29 -10.24 -6.29 -8.32
C PHE A 29 -9.07 -6.34 -9.29
N LYS A 30 -8.74 -7.52 -9.80
CA LYS A 30 -7.61 -7.67 -10.75
C LYS A 30 -7.89 -6.94 -12.06
N ALA A 31 -9.14 -6.97 -12.53
CA ALA A 31 -9.51 -6.25 -13.75
C ALA A 31 -9.35 -4.74 -13.55
N LEU A 32 -9.74 -4.25 -12.38
CA LEU A 32 -9.56 -2.83 -12.07
C LEU A 32 -8.09 -2.45 -12.06
N LEU A 33 -7.25 -3.26 -11.41
CA LEU A 33 -5.81 -2.99 -11.40
C LEU A 33 -5.23 -2.93 -12.81
N ALA A 34 -5.64 -3.85 -13.67
CA ALA A 34 -5.16 -3.88 -15.03
C ALA A 34 -5.54 -2.63 -15.80
N ASP A 35 -6.75 -2.13 -15.56
CA ASP A 35 -7.23 -0.96 -16.28
C ASP A 35 -6.61 0.34 -15.79
N VAL A 36 -6.44 0.49 -14.48
CA VAL A 36 -5.96 1.76 -13.92
C VAL A 36 -4.45 1.88 -13.92
N GLY A 37 -3.73 0.76 -13.97
CA GLY A 37 -2.28 0.77 -14.02
C GLY A 37 -1.65 1.21 -12.70
N ASP A 38 -0.34 1.45 -12.75
CA ASP A 38 0.44 1.76 -11.56
C ASP A 38 0.72 3.25 -11.41
N ASP A 39 0.54 4.01 -12.46
CA ASP A 39 0.88 5.44 -12.46
C ASP A 39 -0.31 6.26 -12.02
N ARG A 40 -0.59 6.22 -10.74
CA ARG A 40 -1.72 6.95 -10.17
C ARG A 40 -1.38 7.47 -8.78
N THR A 41 -2.11 8.51 -8.37
CA THR A 41 -1.88 9.14 -7.08
C THR A 41 -2.71 8.52 -5.95
N TRP A 42 -3.67 7.71 -6.29
CA TRP A 42 -4.53 7.05 -5.29
C TRP A 42 -4.09 5.60 -5.10
N ARG A 43 -4.51 5.01 -3.99
CA ARG A 43 -4.06 3.68 -3.58
C ARG A 43 -5.25 2.75 -3.42
N ILE A 44 -5.00 1.47 -3.62
CA ILE A 44 -6.01 0.43 -3.52
C ILE A 44 -5.58 -0.57 -2.46
N ALA A 45 -6.55 -1.05 -1.69
CA ALA A 45 -6.35 -2.21 -0.81
C ALA A 45 -7.52 -3.14 -0.98
N TYR A 46 -7.29 -4.42 -0.83
CA TYR A 46 -8.33 -5.43 -1.02
C TYR A 46 -8.17 -6.51 0.03
N ASP A 47 -9.27 -6.87 0.68
CA ASP A 47 -9.28 -7.91 1.71
C ASP A 47 -10.58 -8.71 1.59
N ARG A 48 -10.49 -9.87 0.97
CA ARG A 48 -11.56 -10.87 0.93
C ARG A 48 -12.93 -10.26 0.60
N GLY A 49 -13.00 -9.58 -0.52
CA GLY A 49 -14.25 -9.00 -1.00
C GLY A 49 -14.47 -7.54 -0.66
N VAL A 50 -13.60 -6.96 0.17
CA VAL A 50 -13.70 -5.55 0.53
C VAL A 50 -12.62 -4.78 -0.21
N LEU A 51 -13.04 -3.85 -1.05
CA LEU A 51 -12.13 -3.02 -1.83
C LEU A 51 -12.11 -1.62 -1.26
N GLU A 52 -10.91 -1.13 -0.94
CA GLU A 52 -10.74 0.23 -0.46
C GLU A 52 -9.96 1.03 -1.50
N ILE A 53 -10.46 2.21 -1.82
CA ILE A 53 -9.77 3.17 -2.66
C ILE A 53 -9.56 4.40 -1.81
N ARG A 54 -8.30 4.80 -1.62
CA ARG A 54 -8.00 5.98 -0.81
C ARG A 54 -7.14 6.94 -1.60
N MET A 55 -7.35 8.22 -1.33
CA MET A 55 -6.63 9.28 -2.00
C MET A 55 -5.82 10.03 -0.94
N PRO A 56 -4.51 9.78 -0.86
CA PRO A 56 -3.68 10.45 0.13
C PRO A 56 -3.68 11.95 -0.07
N LEU A 57 -3.56 12.70 1.02
CA LEU A 57 -3.45 14.14 0.96
C LEU A 57 -2.02 14.53 0.57
N GLU A 58 -1.89 15.66 -0.12
CA GLU A 58 -0.57 16.15 -0.52
C GLU A 58 0.34 16.36 0.68
N GLU A 59 -0.21 16.77 1.78
CA GLU A 59 0.56 17.05 2.99
C GLU A 59 1.22 15.79 3.56
N HIS A 60 0.87 14.61 3.06
CA HIS A 60 1.54 13.37 3.46
C HIS A 60 2.87 13.15 2.73
N GLU A 61 3.08 13.85 1.63
CA GLU A 61 4.25 13.60 0.79
C GLU A 61 5.55 14.04 1.47
N GLU A 62 5.52 15.17 2.12
CA GLU A 62 6.72 15.68 2.78
C GLU A 62 7.16 14.81 3.96
N PRO A 63 6.27 14.43 4.89
CA PRO A 63 6.66 13.48 5.94
C PRO A 63 7.14 12.14 5.39
N LYS A 64 6.54 11.66 4.30
CA LYS A 64 6.97 10.42 3.68
C LYS A 64 8.41 10.52 3.21
N ARG A 65 8.76 11.60 2.52
CA ARG A 65 10.12 11.80 2.03
C ARG A 65 11.12 11.90 3.17
N LEU A 66 10.74 12.56 4.25
CA LEU A 66 11.60 12.66 5.42
C LEU A 66 11.88 11.30 6.02
N ILE A 67 10.84 10.47 6.16
CA ILE A 67 11.01 9.13 6.71
C ILE A 67 11.89 8.29 5.80
N GLU A 68 11.67 8.35 4.50
CA GLU A 68 12.50 7.61 3.56
C GLU A 68 13.96 8.04 3.64
N SER A 69 14.21 9.35 3.67
CA SER A 69 15.57 9.86 3.79
C SER A 69 16.23 9.44 5.09
N PHE A 70 15.46 9.40 6.17
CA PHE A 70 15.97 9.00 7.47
C PHE A 70 16.41 7.55 7.45
N ILE A 71 15.56 6.68 6.88
CA ILE A 71 15.88 5.26 6.78
C ILE A 71 17.14 5.05 5.92
N GLU A 72 17.22 5.74 4.80
CA GLU A 72 18.37 5.63 3.91
C GLU A 72 19.64 6.08 4.58
N ALA A 73 19.56 7.17 5.34
CA ALA A 73 20.74 7.67 6.05
C ALA A 73 21.22 6.69 7.12
N ILE A 74 20.28 6.08 7.86
CA ILE A 74 20.62 5.13 8.90
C ILE A 74 21.29 3.89 8.33
N VAL A 75 20.69 3.30 7.27
CA VAL A 75 21.26 2.08 6.69
C VAL A 75 22.59 2.36 6.02
N ASP A 76 22.78 3.55 5.47
CA ASP A 76 24.05 3.93 4.88
C ASP A 76 25.13 4.05 5.94
N GLU A 77 24.82 4.69 7.06
CA GLU A 77 25.75 4.84 8.17
C GLU A 77 26.14 3.50 8.77
N LEU A 78 25.19 2.57 8.84
CA LEU A 78 25.43 1.24 9.38
C LEU A 78 25.99 0.28 8.34
N GLU A 79 26.13 0.73 7.10
CA GLU A 79 26.64 -0.09 5.99
C GLU A 79 25.80 -1.34 5.78
N ILE A 80 24.48 -1.17 5.81
CA ILE A 80 23.52 -2.25 5.60
C ILE A 80 22.94 -2.10 4.20
N GLU A 81 22.79 -3.23 3.52
CA GLU A 81 22.15 -3.22 2.20
C GLU A 81 20.68 -2.91 2.32
N LEU A 82 20.17 -2.09 1.41
CA LEU A 82 18.81 -1.64 1.40
C LEU A 82 18.25 -1.70 -0.01
N ARG A 83 17.02 -2.16 -0.14
CA ARG A 83 16.29 -1.99 -1.38
C ARG A 83 15.03 -1.20 -1.08
N SER A 84 14.94 -0.01 -1.66
CA SER A 84 13.78 0.88 -1.54
C SER A 84 12.95 0.74 -2.79
N LEU A 85 11.67 0.45 -2.63
CA LEU A 85 10.78 0.21 -3.75
C LEU A 85 9.72 1.28 -3.94
N GLY A 86 9.58 2.18 -2.97
CA GLY A 86 8.52 3.17 -3.01
C GLY A 86 7.17 2.50 -2.89
N SER A 87 6.21 2.99 -3.65
CA SER A 87 4.87 2.42 -3.65
C SER A 87 4.77 1.34 -4.71
N LEU A 88 4.16 0.23 -4.35
CA LEU A 88 3.92 -0.88 -5.28
C LEU A 88 2.71 -1.66 -4.79
N THR A 89 2.15 -2.49 -5.67
CA THR A 89 1.03 -3.35 -5.31
C THR A 89 1.58 -4.69 -4.82
N LEU A 90 1.26 -5.04 -3.60
CA LEU A 90 1.62 -6.33 -3.00
C LEU A 90 0.36 -7.16 -2.89
N GLU A 91 0.33 -8.33 -3.52
CA GLU A 91 -0.87 -9.15 -3.52
C GLU A 91 -0.59 -10.60 -3.20
N ARG A 92 -1.54 -11.22 -2.52
CA ARG A 92 -1.53 -12.63 -2.19
C ARG A 92 -2.86 -13.22 -2.64
N GLU A 93 -2.87 -13.81 -3.82
CA GLU A 93 -4.10 -14.33 -4.41
C GLU A 93 -4.72 -15.43 -3.53
N GLU A 94 -3.89 -16.29 -2.97
CA GLU A 94 -4.38 -17.40 -2.14
C GLU A 94 -5.05 -16.91 -0.86
N LEU A 95 -4.78 -15.67 -0.45
CA LEU A 95 -5.43 -15.06 0.71
C LEU A 95 -6.51 -14.05 0.30
N SER A 96 -6.67 -13.80 -0.99
CA SER A 96 -7.56 -12.76 -1.51
C SER A 96 -7.30 -11.41 -0.84
N ARG A 97 -6.02 -11.03 -0.81
CA ARG A 97 -5.60 -9.79 -0.18
C ARG A 97 -4.58 -9.05 -1.03
N ALA A 98 -4.65 -7.74 -0.99
CA ALA A 98 -3.69 -6.89 -1.67
C ALA A 98 -3.62 -5.55 -0.96
N VAL A 99 -2.44 -4.90 -1.04
CA VAL A 99 -2.25 -3.58 -0.43
C VAL A 99 -1.21 -2.82 -1.23
N GLU A 100 -1.34 -1.50 -1.25
CA GLU A 100 -0.37 -0.61 -1.88
C GLU A 100 0.16 0.35 -0.82
N PRO A 101 1.31 0.05 -0.22
CA PRO A 101 1.91 0.96 0.74
C PRO A 101 2.48 2.19 0.05
N ASP A 102 2.64 3.28 0.80
CA ASP A 102 3.24 4.49 0.26
C ASP A 102 4.73 4.30 0.02
N SER A 103 5.37 3.46 0.81
CA SER A 103 6.79 3.18 0.68
C SER A 103 7.08 1.79 1.22
N CYS A 104 8.10 1.16 0.67
CA CYS A 104 8.45 -0.21 1.04
C CYS A 104 9.95 -0.39 0.97
N PHE A 105 10.52 -1.05 1.98
CA PHE A 105 11.96 -1.28 2.07
C PHE A 105 12.23 -2.74 2.39
N TYR A 106 13.27 -3.27 1.76
CA TYR A 106 13.84 -4.55 2.14
C TYR A 106 15.21 -4.31 2.72
N ILE A 107 15.41 -4.71 3.95
CA ILE A 107 16.68 -4.52 4.65
C ILE A 107 17.24 -5.89 5.00
N GLN A 108 16.59 -6.62 5.88
CA GLN A 108 17.05 -7.94 6.30
C GLN A 108 17.02 -8.94 5.14
N ASN A 109 15.99 -8.88 4.30
CA ASN A 109 15.82 -9.79 3.19
C ASN A 109 16.20 -9.18 1.85
N GLU A 110 17.01 -8.13 1.87
CA GLU A 110 17.39 -7.43 0.65
C GLU A 110 18.02 -8.37 -0.37
N SER A 111 18.89 -9.25 0.08
CA SER A 111 19.59 -10.15 -0.82
C SER A 111 18.65 -11.13 -1.54
N LEU A 112 17.48 -11.41 -0.95
CA LEU A 112 16.52 -12.33 -1.55
C LEU A 112 15.75 -11.68 -2.70
N VAL A 113 15.66 -10.35 -2.72
CA VAL A 113 14.90 -9.63 -3.73
C VAL A 113 15.77 -8.78 -4.63
N ARG A 114 17.09 -8.84 -4.44
CA ARG A 114 18.03 -8.03 -5.20
C ARG A 114 17.94 -8.37 -6.69
N GLY A 115 17.75 -7.32 -7.48
CA GLY A 115 17.78 -7.47 -8.93
C GLY A 115 16.56 -8.10 -9.57
N ARG A 116 15.47 -8.28 -8.83
CA ARG A 116 14.26 -8.87 -9.40
C ARG A 116 13.01 -8.14 -8.94
N ASN A 117 11.91 -8.40 -9.61
CA ASN A 117 10.63 -7.83 -9.23
C ASN A 117 10.14 -8.48 -7.95
N VAL A 118 9.65 -7.64 -7.05
CA VAL A 118 9.08 -8.13 -5.79
C VAL A 118 7.68 -8.67 -6.06
N ASN A 119 7.39 -9.83 -5.49
CA ASN A 119 6.13 -10.49 -5.74
C ASN A 119 5.77 -11.39 -4.57
N LEU A 120 4.72 -11.05 -3.83
CA LEU A 120 4.13 -11.98 -2.89
C LEU A 120 3.51 -13.12 -3.69
N PRO A 121 3.50 -14.36 -3.21
CA PRO A 121 3.93 -14.85 -1.90
C PRO A 121 5.41 -15.21 -1.79
N ASN A 122 6.20 -14.97 -2.80
CA ASN A 122 7.58 -15.43 -2.79
C ASN A 122 8.51 -14.51 -1.99
N ASP A 123 8.06 -13.32 -1.74
CA ASP A 123 8.85 -12.28 -1.09
C ASP A 123 8.19 -11.82 0.19
#